data_36be72d52edf574794794109763392e1
#
_entry.id   36be72d52edf574794794109763392e1
#
_cell.length_a   1.000
_cell.length_b   1.000
_cell.length_c   1.000
_cell.angle_alpha   90.00
_cell.angle_beta   90.00
_cell.angle_gamma   90.00
#
_symmetry.space_group_name_H-M   'P 1'
#
loop_
_entity.id
_entity.type
_entity.pdbx_description
1 polymer ?
#
loop_
_entity_poly.entity_id
_entity_poly.type
_entity_poly.pdbx_seq_one_letter_code
_entity_poly.pdbx_strand_id
1 'polypeptide(L)'
;MIPPNASLVKYDNPALVSRNTDKKSPRSRPLKVSAKQEVNGSSPIPPPPKTGKINSSDVQSKNQQTEEILNSILPPREWTENGQLWVQQVSSTPATRLDVVNLQEQLDMRLQQRQARETGICPVRRELYSQCFDELIRQVTINCAERGLLLLRVRDEIRMTIAAYQTLYESSVAFGMRKALQAEQGKADMELKIEELEGDKKDFERQVNELKAKCDAIEKREAERRTIEEKKHAEEIQFLKRTNQQLKTQLEGIIAPTKK
;
A
#
# COMPACT_ATOMS: atom_id res chain seq x y z
N MET A 1 -20.63 -8.88 -13.46
CA MET A 1 -21.14 -10.22 -13.13
C MET A 1 -20.59 -11.21 -14.17
N ILE A 2 -20.05 -12.33 -13.74
CA ILE A 2 -19.58 -13.38 -14.66
C ILE A 2 -20.85 -14.12 -15.10
N PRO A 3 -21.09 -14.31 -16.39
CA PRO A 3 -22.23 -15.10 -16.84
C PRO A 3 -22.17 -16.50 -16.20
N PRO A 4 -23.32 -17.10 -15.83
CA PRO A 4 -23.38 -18.38 -15.10
C PRO A 4 -22.62 -19.52 -15.79
N ASN A 5 -22.46 -19.47 -17.10
CA ASN A 5 -21.70 -20.46 -17.88
C ASN A 5 -20.16 -20.25 -17.87
N ALA A 6 -19.65 -19.22 -17.21
CA ALA A 6 -18.24 -18.89 -17.24
C ALA A 6 -17.44 -19.36 -16.00
N SER A 7 -18.00 -20.20 -15.13
CA SER A 7 -17.29 -20.75 -13.97
C SER A 7 -16.48 -22.00 -14.35
N LEU A 8 -15.34 -22.21 -13.64
CA LEU A 8 -14.57 -23.45 -13.72
C LEU A 8 -15.18 -24.55 -12.82
N VAL A 9 -16.01 -24.19 -11.87
CA VAL A 9 -16.71 -25.13 -11.00
C VAL A 9 -17.86 -25.77 -11.77
N LYS A 10 -18.01 -27.08 -11.64
CA LYS A 10 -19.11 -27.84 -12.27
C LYS A 10 -20.37 -27.68 -11.43
N TYR A 11 -21.35 -27.00 -12.01
CA TYR A 11 -22.68 -26.82 -11.42
C TYR A 11 -23.72 -27.68 -12.13
N ASP A 12 -24.78 -28.00 -11.43
CA ASP A 12 -25.99 -28.60 -12.01
C ASP A 12 -26.81 -27.57 -12.76
N ASN A 13 -27.83 -28.01 -13.47
CA ASN A 13 -28.72 -27.11 -14.19
C ASN A 13 -29.43 -26.17 -13.22
N PRO A 14 -29.59 -24.87 -13.56
CA PRO A 14 -30.29 -23.94 -12.71
C PRO A 14 -31.76 -24.36 -12.49
N ALA A 15 -32.19 -24.29 -11.25
CA ALA A 15 -33.56 -24.58 -10.85
C ALA A 15 -34.29 -23.27 -10.53
N LEU A 16 -35.52 -23.16 -11.02
CA LEU A 16 -36.40 -22.01 -10.71
C LEU A 16 -37.03 -22.19 -9.31
N VAL A 17 -36.78 -21.25 -8.41
CA VAL A 17 -37.44 -21.23 -7.10
C VAL A 17 -38.73 -20.45 -7.23
N SER A 18 -39.87 -21.18 -7.51
CA SER A 18 -41.19 -20.57 -7.41
C SER A 18 -41.50 -20.31 -5.94
N ARG A 19 -41.76 -19.04 -5.57
CA ARG A 19 -42.33 -18.70 -4.26
C ARG A 19 -43.76 -19.21 -4.19
N ASN A 20 -43.95 -20.47 -3.88
CA ASN A 20 -45.26 -20.97 -3.45
C ASN A 20 -45.45 -20.56 -1.99
N THR A 21 -46.18 -19.44 -1.80
CA THR A 21 -46.60 -18.91 -0.50
C THR A 21 -47.69 -19.74 0.19
N ASP A 22 -48.14 -20.86 -0.43
CA ASP A 22 -49.27 -21.67 0.08
C ASP A 22 -48.91 -23.15 0.25
N LYS A 23 -47.91 -23.48 1.07
CA LYS A 23 -47.87 -24.80 1.69
C LYS A 23 -47.76 -24.67 3.19
N LYS A 24 -48.95 -24.81 3.84
CA LYS A 24 -49.07 -25.08 5.26
C LYS A 24 -48.03 -26.16 5.65
N SER A 25 -47.16 -25.83 6.58
CA SER A 25 -46.22 -26.78 7.19
C SER A 25 -46.96 -27.99 7.74
N PRO A 26 -46.52 -29.24 7.49
CA PRO A 26 -47.13 -30.40 8.11
C PRO A 26 -46.86 -30.31 9.64
N ARG A 27 -47.95 -30.40 10.40
CA ARG A 27 -47.94 -30.42 11.86
C ARG A 27 -46.95 -31.45 12.36
N SER A 28 -45.99 -30.99 13.15
CA SER A 28 -45.07 -31.83 13.92
C SER A 28 -45.82 -32.83 14.78
N ARG A 29 -45.66 -34.11 14.52
CA ARG A 29 -46.06 -35.19 15.44
C ARG A 29 -45.19 -35.15 16.68
N PRO A 30 -45.75 -35.22 17.89
CA PRO A 30 -44.97 -35.26 19.08
C PRO A 30 -44.23 -36.58 19.20
N LEU A 31 -42.93 -36.52 19.51
CA LEU A 31 -42.08 -37.66 19.85
C LEU A 31 -42.61 -38.30 21.12
N LYS A 32 -43.09 -39.54 21.06
CA LYS A 32 -43.31 -40.40 22.22
C LYS A 32 -41.96 -40.91 22.71
N VAL A 33 -41.55 -40.40 23.84
CA VAL A 33 -40.45 -40.99 24.65
C VAL A 33 -41.01 -42.24 25.33
N SER A 34 -40.47 -43.41 24.98
CA SER A 34 -40.67 -44.65 25.78
C SER A 34 -39.30 -45.04 26.39
N ALA A 35 -39.19 -44.73 27.64
CA ALA A 35 -38.17 -45.37 28.51
C ALA A 35 -38.62 -46.78 28.81
N LYS A 36 -37.73 -47.76 28.58
CA LYS A 36 -37.67 -49.01 29.37
C LYS A 36 -36.25 -49.53 29.32
N GLN A 37 -35.63 -49.46 30.47
CA GLN A 37 -34.52 -50.27 30.88
C GLN A 37 -34.93 -51.73 31.05
N GLU A 38 -34.12 -52.66 30.59
CA GLU A 38 -33.87 -53.92 31.31
C GLU A 38 -32.51 -54.50 30.94
N VAL A 39 -31.80 -54.80 31.99
CA VAL A 39 -30.48 -55.47 32.08
C VAL A 39 -30.71 -56.97 31.98
N ASN A 40 -29.94 -57.70 31.17
CA ASN A 40 -29.23 -58.92 31.57
C ASN A 40 -28.67 -59.71 30.39
N GLY A 41 -27.39 -60.01 30.46
CA GLY A 41 -26.95 -61.43 30.40
C GLY A 41 -26.31 -61.86 29.07
N SER A 42 -24.98 -62.06 29.16
CA SER A 42 -24.16 -63.08 28.46
C SER A 42 -24.10 -63.11 26.93
N SER A 43 -22.87 -62.90 26.48
CA SER A 43 -22.39 -63.03 25.10
C SER A 43 -22.55 -64.45 24.53
N PRO A 44 -22.71 -64.53 23.20
CA PRO A 44 -21.86 -65.36 22.39
C PRO A 44 -21.26 -64.64 21.18
N ILE A 45 -20.10 -65.10 20.79
CA ILE A 45 -19.21 -64.70 19.72
C ILE A 45 -19.97 -64.45 18.40
N PRO A 46 -19.74 -63.28 17.71
CA PRO A 46 -20.41 -62.99 16.45
C PRO A 46 -19.82 -63.86 15.30
N PRO A 47 -20.63 -64.33 14.35
CA PRO A 47 -20.18 -64.99 13.16
C PRO A 47 -19.57 -64.01 12.18
N PRO A 48 -18.70 -64.46 11.21
CA PRO A 48 -18.02 -63.59 10.27
C PRO A 48 -18.99 -62.82 9.39
N PRO A 49 -18.66 -61.58 8.97
CA PRO A 49 -19.57 -60.71 8.21
C PRO A 49 -19.88 -61.31 6.84
N LYS A 50 -21.12 -61.64 6.62
CA LYS A 50 -21.65 -61.91 5.28
C LYS A 50 -21.58 -60.61 4.46
N THR A 51 -20.99 -60.66 3.28
CA THR A 51 -21.05 -59.60 2.26
C THR A 51 -22.50 -59.28 1.95
N GLY A 52 -23.01 -58.27 2.68
CA GLY A 52 -24.36 -57.76 2.52
C GLY A 52 -24.49 -56.99 1.22
N LYS A 53 -25.51 -57.32 0.41
CA LYS A 53 -25.98 -56.47 -0.69
C LYS A 53 -26.18 -55.08 -0.16
N ILE A 54 -25.48 -54.09 -0.76
CA ILE A 54 -25.67 -52.67 -0.45
C ILE A 54 -27.11 -52.31 -0.78
N ASN A 55 -27.91 -51.99 0.23
CA ASN A 55 -29.29 -51.59 0.07
C ASN A 55 -29.33 -50.23 -0.61
N SER A 56 -30.20 -50.09 -1.62
CA SER A 56 -30.37 -48.83 -2.37
C SER A 56 -30.75 -47.62 -1.48
N SER A 57 -31.31 -47.85 -0.29
CA SER A 57 -31.60 -46.82 0.74
C SER A 57 -30.35 -46.20 1.37
N ASP A 58 -29.29 -47.00 1.56
CA ASP A 58 -28.02 -46.52 2.16
C ASP A 58 -27.20 -45.69 1.18
N VAL A 59 -27.33 -45.95 -0.11
CA VAL A 59 -26.69 -45.15 -1.17
C VAL A 59 -27.39 -43.78 -1.33
N GLN A 60 -28.70 -43.77 -1.26
CA GLN A 60 -29.48 -42.51 -1.32
C GLN A 60 -29.21 -41.60 -0.12
N SER A 61 -29.13 -42.16 1.11
CA SER A 61 -28.81 -41.37 2.31
C SER A 61 -27.40 -40.80 2.27
N LYS A 62 -26.40 -41.55 1.77
CA LYS A 62 -25.03 -41.04 1.58
C LYS A 62 -24.93 -39.93 0.54
N ASN A 63 -25.66 -40.04 -0.57
CA ASN A 63 -25.68 -38.99 -1.58
C ASN A 63 -26.29 -37.69 -1.05
N GLN A 64 -27.42 -37.77 -0.30
CA GLN A 64 -28.03 -36.60 0.35
C GLN A 64 -27.09 -35.93 1.35
N GLN A 65 -26.40 -36.71 2.19
CA GLN A 65 -25.40 -36.17 3.13
C GLN A 65 -24.25 -35.48 2.38
N THR A 66 -23.78 -36.07 1.27
CA THR A 66 -22.71 -35.46 0.45
C THR A 66 -23.19 -34.13 -0.16
N GLU A 67 -24.43 -34.07 -0.66
CA GLU A 67 -25.02 -32.83 -1.21
C GLU A 67 -25.18 -31.75 -0.14
N GLU A 68 -25.63 -32.10 1.07
CA GLU A 68 -25.71 -31.16 2.19
C GLU A 68 -24.34 -30.61 2.58
N ILE A 69 -23.31 -31.47 2.66
CA ILE A 69 -21.94 -31.06 2.95
C ILE A 69 -21.40 -30.18 1.82
N LEU A 70 -21.62 -30.53 0.55
CA LEU A 70 -21.21 -29.72 -0.59
C LEU A 70 -21.85 -28.35 -0.58
N ASN A 71 -23.14 -28.24 -0.31
CA ASN A 71 -23.87 -26.98 -0.21
C ASN A 71 -23.41 -26.13 0.98
N SER A 72 -22.91 -26.75 2.05
CA SER A 72 -22.30 -26.07 3.18
C SER A 72 -20.92 -25.50 2.87
N ILE A 73 -20.10 -26.26 2.13
CA ILE A 73 -18.71 -25.88 1.78
C ILE A 73 -18.70 -24.88 0.60
N LEU A 74 -19.49 -25.14 -0.42
CA LEU A 74 -19.66 -24.36 -1.63
C LEU A 74 -21.11 -23.94 -1.76
N PRO A 75 -21.47 -22.74 -1.25
CA PRO A 75 -22.86 -22.31 -1.25
C PRO A 75 -23.41 -22.19 -2.67
N PRO A 76 -24.69 -22.52 -2.88
CA PRO A 76 -25.36 -22.41 -4.16
C PRO A 76 -25.33 -20.96 -4.66
N ARG A 77 -25.34 -20.80 -5.98
CA ARG A 77 -25.47 -19.49 -6.62
C ARG A 77 -26.93 -19.14 -6.79
N GLU A 78 -27.26 -17.92 -6.41
CA GLU A 78 -28.61 -17.37 -6.55
C GLU A 78 -28.55 -16.11 -7.40
N TRP A 79 -29.46 -15.99 -8.36
CA TRP A 79 -29.64 -14.76 -9.13
C TRP A 79 -31.10 -14.56 -9.50
N THR A 80 -31.45 -13.33 -9.73
CA THR A 80 -32.80 -12.96 -10.16
C THR A 80 -32.74 -12.56 -11.64
N GLU A 81 -33.51 -13.27 -12.46
CA GLU A 81 -33.65 -12.98 -13.88
C GLU A 81 -35.13 -12.90 -14.23
N ASN A 82 -35.57 -11.83 -14.88
CA ASN A 82 -36.95 -11.55 -15.22
C ASN A 82 -37.93 -11.63 -14.03
N GLY A 83 -37.50 -11.20 -12.83
CA GLY A 83 -38.29 -11.25 -11.62
C GLY A 83 -38.46 -12.64 -10.99
N GLN A 84 -37.79 -13.65 -11.54
CA GLN A 84 -37.75 -15.02 -11.04
C GLN A 84 -36.41 -15.32 -10.37
N LEU A 85 -36.47 -16.00 -9.21
CA LEU A 85 -35.26 -16.41 -8.48
C LEU A 85 -34.81 -17.76 -9.02
N TRP A 86 -33.56 -17.78 -9.52
CA TRP A 86 -32.88 -18.97 -9.97
C TRP A 86 -31.82 -19.38 -8.95
N VAL A 87 -31.75 -20.68 -8.68
CA VAL A 87 -30.74 -21.28 -7.80
C VAL A 87 -29.99 -22.35 -8.56
N GLN A 88 -28.67 -22.34 -8.47
CA GLN A 88 -27.80 -23.31 -9.08
C GLN A 88 -26.88 -23.93 -8.04
N GLN A 89 -27.00 -25.22 -7.83
CA GLN A 89 -26.20 -25.99 -6.89
C GLN A 89 -24.95 -26.54 -7.54
N VAL A 90 -23.95 -26.85 -6.74
CA VAL A 90 -22.73 -27.50 -7.17
C VAL A 90 -23.02 -28.96 -7.45
N SER A 91 -22.52 -29.51 -8.58
CA SER A 91 -22.81 -30.86 -8.99
C SER A 91 -22.20 -31.90 -8.04
N SER A 92 -22.99 -32.87 -7.62
CA SER A 92 -22.57 -34.04 -6.82
C SER A 92 -21.96 -35.19 -7.66
N THR A 93 -21.85 -35.01 -8.99
CA THR A 93 -21.31 -36.03 -9.91
C THR A 93 -19.82 -36.22 -9.65
N PRO A 94 -19.33 -37.46 -9.44
CA PRO A 94 -17.92 -37.77 -9.30
C PRO A 94 -17.12 -37.34 -10.53
N ALA A 95 -15.92 -36.82 -10.32
CA ALA A 95 -15.02 -36.45 -11.41
C ALA A 95 -14.19 -37.64 -11.92
N THR A 96 -13.97 -37.66 -13.22
CA THR A 96 -13.10 -38.59 -13.88
C THR A 96 -11.70 -38.00 -14.11
N ARG A 97 -10.73 -38.83 -14.52
CA ARG A 97 -9.40 -38.33 -14.90
C ARG A 97 -9.47 -37.31 -16.07
N LEU A 98 -10.40 -37.54 -16.99
CA LEU A 98 -10.60 -36.64 -18.12
C LEU A 98 -11.13 -35.26 -17.66
N ASP A 99 -12.01 -35.23 -16.65
CA ASP A 99 -12.49 -33.98 -16.10
C ASP A 99 -11.36 -33.11 -15.50
N VAL A 100 -10.33 -33.72 -14.91
CA VAL A 100 -9.16 -33.04 -14.38
C VAL A 100 -8.30 -32.45 -15.52
N VAL A 101 -8.07 -33.19 -16.58
CA VAL A 101 -7.34 -32.71 -17.77
C VAL A 101 -8.10 -31.54 -18.42
N ASN A 102 -9.40 -31.70 -18.61
CA ASN A 102 -10.26 -30.64 -19.15
C ASN A 102 -10.26 -29.39 -18.27
N LEU A 103 -10.21 -29.56 -16.94
CA LEU A 103 -10.12 -28.42 -15.99
C LEU A 103 -8.81 -27.64 -16.18
N GLN A 104 -7.69 -28.34 -16.37
CA GLN A 104 -6.39 -27.73 -16.65
C GLN A 104 -6.43 -26.90 -17.94
N GLU A 105 -6.90 -27.53 -19.02
CA GLU A 105 -7.00 -26.87 -20.34
C GLU A 105 -7.92 -25.63 -20.29
N GLN A 106 -9.06 -25.75 -19.60
CA GLN A 106 -9.99 -24.63 -19.42
C GLN A 106 -9.38 -23.49 -18.59
N LEU A 107 -8.60 -23.83 -17.56
CA LEU A 107 -7.90 -22.81 -16.76
C LEU A 107 -6.90 -22.05 -17.64
N ASP A 108 -6.04 -22.76 -18.38
CA ASP A 108 -5.04 -22.17 -19.27
C ASP A 108 -5.68 -21.32 -20.36
N MET A 109 -6.71 -21.81 -21.01
CA MET A 109 -7.46 -21.08 -22.03
C MET A 109 -8.05 -19.78 -21.45
N ARG A 110 -8.64 -19.80 -20.26
CA ARG A 110 -9.25 -18.61 -19.64
C ARG A 110 -8.21 -17.63 -19.12
N LEU A 111 -7.06 -18.08 -18.65
CA LEU A 111 -5.94 -17.21 -18.28
C LEU A 111 -5.47 -16.41 -19.50
N GLN A 112 -5.34 -17.06 -20.66
CA GLN A 112 -4.98 -16.38 -21.90
C GLN A 112 -6.07 -15.43 -22.39
N GLN A 113 -7.33 -15.86 -22.45
CA GLN A 113 -8.46 -15.04 -22.89
C GLN A 113 -8.63 -13.77 -22.07
N ARG A 114 -8.43 -13.86 -20.75
CA ARG A 114 -8.57 -12.72 -19.85
C ARG A 114 -7.25 -11.97 -19.61
N GLN A 115 -6.19 -12.29 -20.36
CA GLN A 115 -4.87 -11.67 -20.27
C GLN A 115 -4.35 -11.58 -18.84
N ALA A 116 -4.41 -12.68 -18.10
CA ALA A 116 -3.92 -12.73 -16.73
C ALA A 116 -2.41 -12.52 -16.70
N ARG A 117 -1.92 -11.67 -15.78
CA ARG A 117 -0.49 -11.40 -15.62
C ARG A 117 0.21 -12.61 -15.01
N GLU A 118 1.40 -12.93 -15.49
CA GLU A 118 2.21 -14.03 -14.95
C GLU A 118 2.81 -13.69 -13.58
N THR A 119 3.15 -12.43 -13.37
CA THR A 119 3.82 -11.95 -12.15
C THR A 119 3.00 -10.90 -11.41
N GLY A 120 3.30 -10.72 -10.13
CA GLY A 120 2.68 -9.71 -9.27
C GLY A 120 1.25 -10.06 -8.85
N ILE A 121 0.55 -9.07 -8.29
CA ILE A 121 -0.84 -9.21 -7.85
C ILE A 121 -1.75 -9.01 -9.07
N CYS A 122 -2.41 -10.10 -9.50
CA CYS A 122 -3.36 -10.08 -10.60
C CYS A 122 -4.75 -10.55 -10.13
N PRO A 123 -5.76 -9.67 -10.10
CA PRO A 123 -7.12 -10.04 -9.69
C PRO A 123 -7.73 -11.13 -10.54
N VAL A 124 -7.50 -11.10 -11.86
CA VAL A 124 -8.02 -12.10 -12.82
C VAL A 124 -7.44 -13.48 -12.53
N ARG A 125 -6.12 -13.58 -12.38
CA ARG A 125 -5.45 -14.83 -12.03
C ARG A 125 -5.96 -15.38 -10.70
N ARG A 126 -6.03 -14.53 -9.66
CA ARG A 126 -6.54 -14.91 -8.34
C ARG A 126 -7.96 -15.48 -8.40
N GLU A 127 -8.84 -14.85 -9.19
CA GLU A 127 -10.22 -15.30 -9.37
C GLU A 127 -10.29 -16.67 -10.06
N LEU A 128 -9.59 -16.87 -11.17
CA LEU A 128 -9.59 -18.12 -11.92
C LEU A 128 -8.98 -19.28 -11.12
N TYR A 129 -7.87 -19.03 -10.43
CA TYR A 129 -7.28 -20.03 -9.53
C TYR A 129 -8.17 -20.35 -8.34
N SER A 130 -8.90 -19.36 -7.79
CA SER A 130 -9.90 -19.62 -6.75
C SER A 130 -11.02 -20.53 -7.23
N GLN A 131 -11.54 -20.31 -8.44
CA GLN A 131 -12.57 -21.17 -9.04
C GLN A 131 -12.03 -22.59 -9.31
N CYS A 132 -10.81 -22.70 -9.80
CA CYS A 132 -10.15 -23.99 -10.00
C CYS A 132 -10.00 -24.75 -8.67
N PHE A 133 -9.60 -24.05 -7.62
CA PHE A 133 -9.45 -24.62 -6.29
C PHE A 133 -10.79 -25.06 -5.69
N ASP A 134 -11.85 -24.28 -5.92
CA ASP A 134 -13.21 -24.63 -5.52
C ASP A 134 -13.70 -25.90 -6.24
N GLU A 135 -13.36 -26.08 -7.53
CA GLU A 135 -13.64 -27.33 -8.25
C GLU A 135 -12.86 -28.52 -7.67
N LEU A 136 -11.60 -28.34 -7.29
CA LEU A 136 -10.82 -29.39 -6.62
C LEU A 136 -11.43 -29.75 -5.26
N ILE A 137 -11.89 -28.76 -4.48
CA ILE A 137 -12.61 -28.99 -3.22
C ILE A 137 -13.85 -29.84 -3.50
N ARG A 138 -14.66 -29.51 -4.52
CA ARG A 138 -15.83 -30.27 -4.91
C ARG A 138 -15.48 -31.74 -5.18
N GLN A 139 -14.49 -31.98 -6.04
CA GLN A 139 -14.08 -33.33 -6.43
C GLN A 139 -13.58 -34.16 -5.24
N VAL A 140 -12.80 -33.56 -4.35
CA VAL A 140 -12.28 -34.22 -3.15
C VAL A 140 -13.38 -34.50 -2.15
N THR A 141 -14.33 -33.57 -1.95
CA THR A 141 -15.47 -33.71 -1.01
C THR A 141 -16.38 -34.85 -1.41
N ILE A 142 -16.65 -35.04 -2.70
CA ILE A 142 -17.45 -36.16 -3.20
C ILE A 142 -16.82 -37.52 -2.87
N ASN A 143 -15.49 -37.60 -2.95
CA ASN A 143 -14.77 -38.81 -2.62
C ASN A 143 -14.62 -39.04 -1.10
N CYS A 144 -14.37 -37.95 -0.34
CA CYS A 144 -14.16 -37.96 1.09
C CYS A 144 -14.43 -36.57 1.67
N ALA A 145 -15.51 -36.41 2.40
CA ALA A 145 -15.95 -35.13 2.97
C ALA A 145 -14.92 -34.50 3.91
N GLU A 146 -14.24 -35.32 4.71
CA GLU A 146 -13.23 -34.87 5.68
C GLU A 146 -12.02 -34.25 4.97
N ARG A 147 -11.58 -34.84 3.86
CA ARG A 147 -10.50 -34.29 3.02
C ARG A 147 -10.93 -32.99 2.34
N GLY A 148 -12.19 -32.89 1.93
CA GLY A 148 -12.76 -31.66 1.40
C GLY A 148 -12.73 -30.50 2.39
N LEU A 149 -13.11 -30.77 3.65
CA LEU A 149 -13.03 -29.79 4.74
C LEU A 149 -11.60 -29.33 5.04
N LEU A 150 -10.63 -30.26 5.03
CA LEU A 150 -9.23 -29.89 5.21
C LEU A 150 -8.73 -29.01 4.05
N LEU A 151 -9.10 -29.37 2.82
CA LEU A 151 -8.72 -28.59 1.63
C LEU A 151 -9.36 -27.19 1.65
N LEU A 152 -10.59 -27.07 2.16
CA LEU A 152 -11.23 -25.78 2.39
C LEU A 152 -10.41 -24.90 3.35
N ARG A 153 -9.88 -25.46 4.43
CA ARG A 153 -9.01 -24.74 5.38
C ARG A 153 -7.72 -24.27 4.70
N VAL A 154 -7.11 -25.12 3.88
CA VAL A 154 -5.91 -24.75 3.11
C VAL A 154 -6.22 -23.58 2.14
N ARG A 155 -7.37 -23.62 1.45
CA ARG A 155 -7.81 -22.52 0.60
C ARG A 155 -7.93 -21.20 1.37
N ASP A 156 -8.57 -21.25 2.53
CA ASP A 156 -8.80 -20.06 3.36
C ASP A 156 -7.48 -19.48 3.87
N GLU A 157 -6.52 -20.34 4.26
CA GLU A 157 -5.18 -19.91 4.67
C GLU A 157 -4.41 -19.26 3.50
N ILE A 158 -4.47 -19.84 2.32
CA ILE A 158 -3.86 -19.23 1.12
C ILE A 158 -4.50 -17.85 0.83
N ARG A 159 -5.82 -17.73 0.96
CA ARG A 159 -6.51 -16.44 0.78
C ARG A 159 -6.07 -15.39 1.79
N MET A 160 -5.95 -15.77 3.07
CA MET A 160 -5.46 -14.87 4.13
C MET A 160 -4.01 -14.45 3.87
N THR A 161 -3.15 -15.37 3.49
CA THR A 161 -1.75 -15.08 3.16
C THR A 161 -1.65 -14.07 2.01
N ILE A 162 -2.38 -14.29 0.92
CA ILE A 162 -2.40 -13.38 -0.23
C ILE A 162 -2.94 -11.99 0.19
N ALA A 163 -4.01 -11.95 1.00
CA ALA A 163 -4.56 -10.70 1.50
C ALA A 163 -3.57 -9.95 2.39
N ALA A 164 -2.82 -10.65 3.25
CA ALA A 164 -1.78 -10.05 4.08
C ALA A 164 -0.67 -9.41 3.23
N TYR A 165 -0.18 -10.10 2.21
CA TYR A 165 0.81 -9.53 1.28
C TYR A 165 0.25 -8.34 0.48
N GLN A 166 -1.00 -8.40 0.06
CA GLN A 166 -1.66 -7.30 -0.62
C GLN A 166 -1.72 -6.06 0.29
N THR A 167 -2.18 -6.23 1.53
CA THR A 167 -2.25 -5.14 2.52
C THR A 167 -0.88 -4.54 2.82
N LEU A 168 0.15 -5.40 2.95
CA LEU A 168 1.53 -4.95 3.15
C LEU A 168 2.02 -4.11 1.97
N TYR A 169 1.76 -4.57 0.74
CA TYR A 169 2.13 -3.84 -0.48
C TYR A 169 1.43 -2.48 -0.55
N GLU A 170 0.11 -2.44 -0.35
CA GLU A 170 -0.68 -1.20 -0.34
C GLU A 170 -0.18 -0.21 0.72
N SER A 171 0.12 -0.71 1.92
CA SER A 171 0.70 0.09 3.00
C SER A 171 2.08 0.64 2.64
N SER A 172 2.93 -0.18 2.01
CA SER A 172 4.27 0.24 1.57
C SER A 172 4.21 1.31 0.47
N VAL A 173 3.31 1.17 -0.48
CA VAL A 173 3.07 2.17 -1.54
C VAL A 173 2.57 3.48 -0.92
N ALA A 174 1.58 3.43 -0.03
CA ALA A 174 1.05 4.61 0.66
C ALA A 174 2.11 5.32 1.50
N PHE A 175 2.99 4.56 2.16
CA PHE A 175 4.13 5.12 2.90
C PHE A 175 5.13 5.81 1.95
N GLY A 176 5.49 5.14 0.84
CA GLY A 176 6.39 5.70 -0.17
C GLY A 176 5.86 6.99 -0.77
N MET A 177 4.57 7.04 -1.13
CA MET A 177 3.93 8.23 -1.66
C MET A 177 3.93 9.40 -0.65
N ARG A 178 3.60 9.13 0.62
CA ARG A 178 3.67 10.16 1.67
C ARG A 178 5.07 10.70 1.87
N LYS A 179 6.10 9.82 1.84
CA LYS A 179 7.49 10.24 1.95
C LYS A 179 7.96 11.05 0.74
N ALA A 180 7.55 10.68 -0.47
CA ALA A 180 7.85 11.46 -1.68
C ALA A 180 7.24 12.86 -1.61
N LEU A 181 5.96 12.98 -1.24
CA LEU A 181 5.29 14.28 -1.09
C LEU A 181 5.94 15.13 0.01
N GLN A 182 6.30 14.53 1.14
CA GLN A 182 7.00 15.23 2.21
C GLN A 182 8.38 15.75 1.77
N ALA A 183 9.12 14.94 0.99
CA ALA A 183 10.41 15.35 0.43
C ALA A 183 10.26 16.48 -0.60
N GLU A 184 9.22 16.45 -1.41
CA GLU A 184 8.95 17.48 -2.40
C GLU A 184 8.54 18.81 -1.77
N GLN A 185 7.72 18.79 -0.71
CA GLN A 185 7.42 19.98 0.08
C GLN A 185 8.69 20.56 0.72
N GLY A 186 9.51 19.74 1.37
CA GLY A 186 10.78 20.19 1.95
C GLY A 186 11.76 20.74 0.93
N LYS A 187 11.73 20.24 -0.32
CA LYS A 187 12.55 20.77 -1.41
C LYS A 187 12.08 22.17 -1.83
N ALA A 188 10.76 22.37 -2.01
CA ALA A 188 10.20 23.66 -2.36
C ALA A 188 10.51 24.74 -1.30
N ASP A 189 10.38 24.41 -0.01
CA ASP A 189 10.72 25.30 1.09
C ASP A 189 12.22 25.69 1.09
N MET A 190 13.09 24.72 0.79
CA MET A 190 14.53 24.98 0.66
C MET A 190 14.85 25.84 -0.57
N GLU A 191 14.20 25.64 -1.70
CA GLU A 191 14.38 26.46 -2.91
C GLU A 191 14.01 27.91 -2.63
N LEU A 192 12.89 28.19 -1.97
CA LEU A 192 12.51 29.53 -1.57
C LEU A 192 13.53 30.17 -0.63
N LYS A 193 14.05 29.38 0.34
CA LYS A 193 15.07 29.88 1.28
C LYS A 193 16.41 30.17 0.59
N ILE A 194 16.79 29.40 -0.40
CA ILE A 194 17.97 29.67 -1.22
C ILE A 194 17.81 30.99 -1.99
N GLU A 195 16.67 31.20 -2.64
CA GLU A 195 16.39 32.44 -3.39
C GLU A 195 16.44 33.66 -2.47
N GLU A 196 15.83 33.60 -1.26
CA GLU A 196 15.90 34.64 -0.24
C GLU A 196 17.35 34.95 0.16
N LEU A 197 18.13 33.91 0.49
CA LEU A 197 19.54 34.07 0.90
C LEU A 197 20.45 34.58 -0.22
N GLU A 198 20.18 34.20 -1.47
CA GLU A 198 20.92 34.75 -2.63
C GLU A 198 20.60 36.23 -2.84
N GLY A 199 19.35 36.62 -2.61
CA GLY A 199 18.94 38.04 -2.61
C GLY A 199 19.66 38.83 -1.53
N ASP A 200 19.64 38.37 -0.28
CA ASP A 200 20.31 38.99 0.86
C ASP A 200 21.84 39.12 0.62
N LYS A 201 22.44 38.06 0.12
CA LYS A 201 23.87 38.07 -0.23
C LYS A 201 24.20 39.17 -1.23
N LYS A 202 23.40 39.34 -2.29
CA LYS A 202 23.61 40.35 -3.32
C LYS A 202 23.46 41.75 -2.75
N ASP A 203 22.49 41.93 -1.86
CA ASP A 203 22.29 43.23 -1.19
C ASP A 203 23.46 43.57 -0.22
N PHE A 204 23.94 42.59 0.55
CA PHE A 204 25.13 42.78 1.38
C PHE A 204 26.38 43.05 0.55
N GLU A 205 26.60 42.37 -0.57
CA GLU A 205 27.71 42.67 -1.47
C GLU A 205 27.66 44.11 -1.99
N ARG A 206 26.46 44.61 -2.34
CA ARG A 206 26.26 46.00 -2.75
C ARG A 206 26.62 46.95 -1.62
N GLN A 207 26.11 46.72 -0.39
CA GLN A 207 26.41 47.58 0.78
C GLN A 207 27.89 47.58 1.12
N VAL A 208 28.57 46.44 1.07
CA VAL A 208 30.02 46.34 1.29
C VAL A 208 30.78 47.16 0.26
N ASN A 209 30.42 47.06 -1.02
CA ASN A 209 31.07 47.83 -2.08
C ASN A 209 30.83 49.37 -1.91
N GLU A 210 29.61 49.77 -1.54
CA GLU A 210 29.32 51.19 -1.22
C GLU A 210 30.12 51.69 -0.02
N LEU A 211 30.23 50.89 1.04
CA LEU A 211 31.00 51.22 2.22
C LEU A 211 32.49 51.31 1.93
N LYS A 212 33.03 50.37 1.13
CA LYS A 212 34.45 50.43 0.66
C LYS A 212 34.71 51.70 -0.13
N ALA A 213 33.85 52.03 -1.10
CA ALA A 213 33.99 53.25 -1.86
C ALA A 213 33.92 54.52 -1.00
N LYS A 214 33.07 54.52 0.05
CA LYS A 214 33.00 55.64 1.04
C LYS A 214 34.30 55.71 1.86
N CYS A 215 34.84 54.57 2.32
CA CYS A 215 36.10 54.55 3.05
C CYS A 215 37.24 55.05 2.18
N ASP A 216 37.38 54.58 0.95
CA ASP A 216 38.41 55.04 0.00
C ASP A 216 38.29 56.54 -0.26
N ALA A 217 37.05 57.07 -0.42
CA ALA A 217 36.84 58.50 -0.62
C ALA A 217 37.22 59.33 0.64
N ILE A 218 36.95 58.81 1.84
CA ILE A 218 37.35 59.48 3.10
C ILE A 218 38.86 59.46 3.26
N GLU A 219 39.50 58.32 3.04
CA GLU A 219 40.97 58.19 3.13
C GLU A 219 41.68 59.16 2.16
N LYS A 220 41.18 59.20 0.91
CA LYS A 220 41.72 60.12 -0.08
C LYS A 220 41.59 61.58 0.35
N ARG A 221 40.41 61.97 0.86
CA ARG A 221 40.13 63.31 1.36
C ARG A 221 41.03 63.70 2.54
N GLU A 222 41.16 62.76 3.48
CA GLU A 222 42.04 62.97 4.63
C GLU A 222 43.52 63.04 4.27
N ALA A 223 43.95 62.22 3.30
CA ALA A 223 45.34 62.34 2.76
C ALA A 223 45.57 63.69 2.07
N GLU A 224 44.61 64.16 1.24
CA GLU A 224 44.68 65.47 0.62
C GLU A 224 44.69 66.61 1.68
N ARG A 225 43.87 66.50 2.72
CA ARG A 225 43.83 67.46 3.82
C ARG A 225 45.15 67.51 4.57
N ARG A 226 45.75 66.34 4.90
CA ARG A 226 47.07 66.27 5.54
C ARG A 226 48.14 66.91 4.70
N THR A 227 48.20 66.65 3.39
CA THR A 227 49.21 67.26 2.54
C THR A 227 49.07 68.78 2.46
N ILE A 228 47.84 69.32 2.52
CA ILE A 228 47.59 70.76 2.55
C ILE A 228 47.99 71.32 3.93
N GLU A 229 47.68 70.67 5.04
CA GLU A 229 48.07 71.09 6.38
C GLU A 229 49.58 71.02 6.55
N GLU A 230 50.24 69.99 6.11
CA GLU A 230 51.71 69.89 6.11
C GLU A 230 52.40 71.02 5.35
N LYS A 231 51.85 71.34 4.15
CA LYS A 231 52.35 72.51 3.37
C LYS A 231 52.19 73.81 4.14
N LYS A 232 50.98 74.04 4.70
CA LYS A 232 50.72 75.25 5.52
C LYS A 232 51.66 75.35 6.73
N HIS A 233 51.84 74.25 7.46
CA HIS A 233 52.78 74.18 8.59
C HIS A 233 54.24 74.43 8.16
N ALA A 234 54.62 73.89 7.03
CA ALA A 234 55.96 74.08 6.48
C ALA A 234 56.19 75.58 6.13
N GLU A 235 55.18 76.22 5.50
CA GLU A 235 55.21 77.66 5.15
C GLU A 235 55.24 78.53 6.44
N GLU A 236 54.43 78.16 7.42
CA GLU A 236 54.37 78.87 8.73
C GLU A 236 55.72 78.74 9.44
N ILE A 237 56.27 77.58 9.55
CA ILE A 237 57.61 77.33 10.13
C ILE A 237 58.67 78.13 9.36
N GLN A 238 58.61 78.19 8.05
CA GLN A 238 59.56 78.95 7.25
C GLN A 238 59.40 80.47 7.49
N PHE A 239 58.18 80.91 7.52
CA PHE A 239 57.87 82.35 7.89
C PHE A 239 58.40 82.72 9.29
N LEU A 240 58.07 81.92 10.31
CA LEU A 240 58.55 82.10 11.66
C LEU A 240 60.09 82.09 11.75
N LYS A 241 60.75 81.22 11.08
CA LYS A 241 62.21 81.16 11.00
C LYS A 241 62.79 82.45 10.35
N ARG A 242 62.19 82.93 9.25
CA ARG A 242 62.61 84.21 8.63
C ARG A 242 62.42 85.39 9.59
N THR A 243 61.23 85.44 10.22
CA THR A 243 60.95 86.53 11.22
C THR A 243 61.88 86.49 12.41
N ASN A 244 62.16 85.29 12.94
CA ASN A 244 63.14 85.11 14.00
C ASN A 244 64.54 85.52 13.57
N GLN A 245 64.97 85.23 12.39
CA GLN A 245 66.27 85.65 11.84
C GLN A 245 66.32 87.18 11.70
N GLN A 246 65.26 87.83 11.18
CA GLN A 246 65.15 89.24 11.09
C GLN A 246 65.21 89.92 12.43
N LEU A 247 64.40 89.46 13.44
CA LEU A 247 64.43 89.99 14.80
C LEU A 247 65.80 89.81 15.47
N LYS A 248 66.47 88.66 15.21
CA LYS A 248 67.83 88.43 15.74
C LYS A 248 68.84 89.44 15.15
N THR A 249 68.78 89.70 13.86
CA THR A 249 69.66 90.66 13.13
C THR A 249 69.36 92.13 13.66
N GLN A 250 68.07 92.45 13.88
CA GLN A 250 67.71 93.74 14.45
C GLN A 250 68.23 93.88 15.88
N LEU A 251 68.11 92.87 16.71
CA LEU A 251 68.61 92.86 18.05
C LEU A 251 70.19 93.02 18.08
N GLU A 252 70.86 92.26 17.22
CA GLU A 252 72.30 92.33 17.08
C GLU A 252 72.77 93.76 16.59
N GLY A 253 72.00 94.39 15.72
CA GLY A 253 72.22 95.76 15.24
C GLY A 253 71.99 96.84 16.35
N ILE A 254 71.10 96.58 17.28
CA ILE A 254 70.81 97.49 18.43
C ILE A 254 71.93 97.31 19.48
N ILE A 255 72.45 96.07 19.70
CA ILE A 255 73.44 95.77 20.72
C ILE A 255 74.86 96.10 20.30
N ALA A 256 75.11 96.22 18.97
CA ALA A 256 76.42 96.53 18.47
C ALA A 256 76.93 97.93 18.91
N PRO A 257 78.03 98.01 19.57
CA PRO A 257 78.48 99.33 20.04
C PRO A 257 78.83 100.25 18.84
N THR A 258 78.24 101.46 18.80
CA THR A 258 78.62 102.51 17.88
C THR A 258 80.14 102.82 18.02
N LYS A 259 80.88 102.35 17.08
CA LYS A 259 82.27 102.84 16.99
C LYS A 259 82.25 104.30 16.61
N LYS A 260 82.64 105.09 17.51
CA LYS A 260 83.05 106.46 17.22
C LYS A 260 84.33 106.47 16.51
#